data_342fc83701be6a126aefdb24a97919d1
#
_entry.id   342fc83701be6a126aefdb24a97919d1
#
_cell.length_a   1.000
_cell.length_b   1.000
_cell.length_c   1.000
_cell.angle_alpha   90.00
_cell.angle_beta   90.00
_cell.angle_gamma   90.00
#
_symmetry.space_group_name_H-M   'P 1'
#
loop_
_entity.id
_entity.type
_entity.pdbx_description
1 polymer ?
#
loop_
_entity_poly.entity_id
_entity_poly.type
_entity_poly.pdbx_seq_one_letter_code
_entity_poly.pdbx_strand_id
1 'polypeptide(L)'
;LTRNAFQNLSDEALLDYYHSTRNLRAFRQLYSRHKDSLYRYCAQMNFSAASTVLEQLWHSLLERPPELCGRLLRNWLFIRASQLLTQSATAADTEHNGEPGESPLAEAARMAPGESSALLAAMQQLPRIERNIVLLHMECRLPLATIADIERISLKKCRGLYQQGKDRLREILHGPERQPWQVEEVRL
;
A
#
# COMPACT_ATOMS: atom_id res chain seq x y z
N LEU A 1 -21.37 26.84 6.39
CA LEU A 1 -20.89 26.11 5.21
C LEU A 1 -21.78 24.89 5.00
N THR A 2 -22.46 24.85 3.85
CA THR A 2 -23.36 23.77 3.46
C THR A 2 -22.59 22.43 3.32
N ARG A 3 -23.31 21.30 3.46
CA ARG A 3 -22.76 19.93 3.42
C ARG A 3 -21.89 19.66 2.16
N ASN A 4 -22.13 20.38 1.07
CA ASN A 4 -21.42 20.25 -0.21
C ASN A 4 -20.13 21.11 -0.30
N ALA A 5 -19.91 22.07 0.61
CA ALA A 5 -18.74 22.96 0.53
C ALA A 5 -17.41 22.22 0.72
N PHE A 6 -17.39 21.19 1.56
CA PHE A 6 -16.17 20.39 1.81
C PHE A 6 -15.84 19.40 0.69
N GLN A 7 -16.80 19.03 -0.15
CA GLN A 7 -16.57 18.06 -1.23
C GLN A 7 -15.66 18.59 -2.33
N ASN A 8 -15.67 19.91 -2.54
CA ASN A 8 -14.91 20.57 -3.60
C ASN A 8 -13.54 21.10 -3.15
N LEU A 9 -13.21 20.99 -1.87
CA LEU A 9 -11.91 21.41 -1.35
C LEU A 9 -10.86 20.33 -1.61
N SER A 10 -9.61 20.76 -1.84
CA SER A 10 -8.47 19.85 -1.87
C SER A 10 -8.21 19.22 -0.51
N ASP A 11 -7.44 18.15 -0.48
CA ASP A 11 -7.08 17.48 0.77
C ASP A 11 -6.30 18.42 1.70
N GLU A 12 -5.38 19.20 1.12
CA GLU A 12 -4.59 20.20 1.84
C GLU A 12 -5.49 21.31 2.43
N ALA A 13 -6.44 21.80 1.64
CA ALA A 13 -7.38 22.83 2.10
C ALA A 13 -8.31 22.31 3.21
N LEU A 14 -8.74 21.06 3.14
CA LEU A 14 -9.53 20.41 4.21
C LEU A 14 -8.74 20.31 5.51
N LEU A 15 -7.47 19.92 5.41
CA LEU A 15 -6.61 19.77 6.56
C LEU A 15 -6.29 21.14 7.21
N ASP A 16 -5.96 22.15 6.40
CA ASP A 16 -5.71 23.51 6.87
C ASP A 16 -6.95 24.10 7.55
N TYR A 17 -8.13 23.88 6.94
CA TYR A 17 -9.39 24.31 7.54
C TYR A 17 -9.66 23.63 8.87
N TYR A 18 -9.39 22.31 8.96
CA TYR A 18 -9.52 21.59 10.22
C TYR A 18 -8.58 22.14 11.31
N HIS A 19 -7.30 22.35 11.00
CA HIS A 19 -6.34 22.85 11.99
C HIS A 19 -6.63 24.30 12.43
N SER A 20 -7.17 25.13 11.53
CA SER A 20 -7.55 26.51 11.82
C SER A 20 -8.84 26.62 12.66
N THR A 21 -9.80 25.74 12.43
CA THR A 21 -11.16 25.88 13.01
C THR A 21 -11.53 24.74 13.97
N ARG A 22 -10.76 23.68 14.01
CA ARG A 22 -11.06 22.41 14.70
C ARG A 22 -12.40 21.79 14.28
N ASN A 23 -12.85 22.07 13.07
CA ASN A 23 -14.08 21.53 12.51
C ASN A 23 -13.89 20.09 12.04
N LEU A 24 -14.39 19.14 12.83
CA LEU A 24 -14.29 17.71 12.54
C LEU A 24 -14.98 17.28 11.24
N ARG A 25 -15.90 18.06 10.68
CA ARG A 25 -16.55 17.74 9.40
C ARG A 25 -15.54 17.80 8.24
N ALA A 26 -14.62 18.77 8.27
CA ALA A 26 -13.54 18.85 7.28
C ALA A 26 -12.62 17.64 7.37
N PHE A 27 -12.22 17.25 8.59
CA PHE A 27 -11.38 16.06 8.78
C PHE A 27 -12.10 14.77 8.38
N ARG A 28 -13.38 14.61 8.70
CA ARG A 28 -14.18 13.46 8.27
C ARG A 28 -14.27 13.34 6.77
N GLN A 29 -14.36 14.46 6.04
CA GLN A 29 -14.34 14.46 4.59
C GLN A 29 -12.99 13.96 4.06
N LEU A 30 -11.88 14.43 4.61
CA LEU A 30 -10.54 13.97 4.28
C LEU A 30 -10.37 12.46 4.58
N TYR A 31 -10.76 12.05 5.77
CA TYR A 31 -10.72 10.65 6.20
C TYR A 31 -11.51 9.74 5.26
N SER A 32 -12.73 10.13 4.87
CA SER A 32 -13.58 9.33 3.97
C SER A 32 -12.98 9.13 2.58
N ARG A 33 -12.15 10.07 2.11
CA ARG A 33 -11.48 9.96 0.80
C ARG A 33 -10.36 8.92 0.77
N HIS A 34 -9.67 8.73 1.89
CA HIS A 34 -8.41 7.97 1.92
C HIS A 34 -8.45 6.70 2.78
N LYS A 35 -9.42 6.56 3.68
CA LYS A 35 -9.46 5.45 4.65
C LYS A 35 -9.39 4.06 3.99
N ASP A 36 -10.15 3.85 2.92
CA ASP A 36 -10.26 2.52 2.29
C ASP A 36 -8.99 2.14 1.53
N SER A 37 -8.41 3.06 0.77
CA SER A 37 -7.18 2.80 0.03
C SER A 37 -5.97 2.65 0.95
N LEU A 38 -5.88 3.43 2.02
CA LEU A 38 -4.86 3.28 3.05
C LEU A 38 -5.00 1.94 3.80
N TYR A 39 -6.23 1.56 4.15
CA TYR A 39 -6.46 0.27 4.80
C TYR A 39 -6.05 -0.89 3.91
N ARG A 40 -6.48 -0.91 2.64
CA ARG A 40 -6.08 -1.95 1.69
C ARG A 40 -4.57 -2.06 1.55
N TYR A 41 -3.88 -0.94 1.41
CA TYR A 41 -2.42 -0.92 1.34
C TYR A 41 -1.77 -1.51 2.60
N CYS A 42 -2.14 -0.99 3.78
CA CYS A 42 -1.56 -1.45 5.05
C CYS A 42 -1.86 -2.92 5.31
N ALA A 43 -3.09 -3.37 5.06
CA ALA A 43 -3.51 -4.75 5.26
C ALA A 43 -2.76 -5.74 4.33
N GLN A 44 -2.50 -5.35 3.09
CA GLN A 44 -1.73 -6.16 2.14
C GLN A 44 -0.24 -6.20 2.48
N MET A 45 0.30 -5.16 3.10
CA MET A 45 1.69 -5.14 3.55
C MET A 45 1.90 -5.89 4.87
N ASN A 46 1.04 -5.62 5.85
CA ASN A 46 1.07 -6.29 7.16
C ASN A 46 -0.31 -6.19 7.82
N PHE A 47 -1.09 -7.26 7.71
CA PHE A 47 -2.46 -7.29 8.21
C PHE A 47 -2.55 -7.06 9.72
N SER A 48 -1.67 -7.67 10.51
CA SER A 48 -1.69 -7.56 11.97
C SER A 48 -1.36 -6.17 12.48
N ALA A 49 -0.50 -5.43 11.77
CA ALA A 49 -0.09 -4.07 12.13
C ALA A 49 -0.99 -2.98 11.53
N ALA A 50 -1.85 -3.32 10.55
CA ALA A 50 -2.59 -2.33 9.77
C ALA A 50 -3.43 -1.37 10.62
N SER A 51 -4.22 -1.91 11.56
CA SER A 51 -5.09 -1.07 12.41
C SER A 51 -4.29 -0.14 13.31
N THR A 52 -3.23 -0.62 13.95
CA THR A 52 -2.36 0.18 14.82
C THR A 52 -1.64 1.28 14.05
N VAL A 53 -1.10 0.95 12.88
CA VAL A 53 -0.41 1.91 12.00
C VAL A 53 -1.37 3.01 11.54
N LEU A 54 -2.58 2.66 11.12
CA LEU A 54 -3.57 3.63 10.66
C LEU A 54 -4.08 4.51 11.80
N GLU A 55 -4.28 3.95 12.99
CA GLU A 55 -4.64 4.72 14.18
C GLU A 55 -3.57 5.76 14.51
N GLN A 56 -2.30 5.36 14.53
CA GLN A 56 -1.18 6.28 14.75
C GLN A 56 -1.10 7.37 13.67
N LEU A 57 -1.30 7.01 12.40
CA LEU A 57 -1.28 7.94 11.28
C LEU A 57 -2.37 9.02 11.43
N TRP A 58 -3.62 8.60 11.62
CA TRP A 58 -4.75 9.50 11.73
C TRP A 58 -4.69 10.36 13.00
N HIS A 59 -4.25 9.79 14.10
CA HIS A 59 -4.05 10.52 15.36
C HIS A 59 -3.00 11.62 15.22
N SER A 60 -1.88 11.33 14.57
CA SER A 60 -0.84 12.33 14.31
C SER A 60 -1.34 13.51 13.46
N LEU A 61 -2.20 13.24 12.47
CA LEU A 61 -2.83 14.28 11.64
C LEU A 61 -3.85 15.14 12.41
N LEU A 62 -4.58 14.54 13.36
CA LEU A 62 -5.50 15.26 14.21
C LEU A 62 -4.78 16.23 15.16
N GLU A 63 -3.61 15.81 15.65
CA GLU A 63 -2.85 16.62 16.61
C GLU A 63 -2.11 17.78 15.96
N ARG A 64 -1.41 17.53 14.87
CA ARG A 64 -0.52 18.51 14.21
C ARG A 64 -0.62 18.46 12.69
N PRO A 65 -0.51 19.63 12.03
CA PRO A 65 -0.35 19.66 10.59
C PRO A 65 0.97 18.98 10.18
N PRO A 66 0.96 18.13 9.15
CA PRO A 66 2.16 17.48 8.64
C PRO A 66 3.04 18.45 7.84
N GLU A 67 4.34 18.23 7.87
CA GLU A 67 5.27 18.91 6.97
C GLU A 67 5.24 18.24 5.60
N LEU A 68 4.52 18.83 4.65
CA LEU A 68 4.35 18.26 3.31
C LEU A 68 5.57 18.44 2.42
N CYS A 69 6.41 19.45 2.67
CA CYS A 69 7.61 19.75 1.86
C CYS A 69 7.31 19.80 0.35
N GLY A 70 6.20 20.43 -0.05
CA GLY A 70 5.77 20.52 -1.44
C GLY A 70 5.09 19.27 -2.02
N ARG A 71 4.90 18.23 -1.22
CA ARG A 71 4.18 17.02 -1.63
C ARG A 71 2.68 17.18 -1.46
N LEU A 72 1.91 16.45 -2.26
CA LEU A 72 0.48 16.28 -2.03
C LEU A 72 0.25 15.50 -0.74
N LEU A 73 -0.77 15.88 0.03
CA LEU A 73 -1.13 15.20 1.28
C LEU A 73 -1.38 13.70 1.05
N ARG A 74 -2.03 13.33 -0.05
CA ARG A 74 -2.25 11.93 -0.42
C ARG A 74 -0.95 11.15 -0.49
N ASN A 75 0.09 11.68 -1.13
CA ASN A 75 1.39 11.02 -1.23
C ASN A 75 2.06 10.92 0.14
N TRP A 76 1.98 11.98 0.94
CA TRP A 76 2.49 11.99 2.31
C TRP A 76 1.84 10.89 3.17
N LEU A 77 0.52 10.69 3.05
CA LEU A 77 -0.20 9.63 3.79
C LEU A 77 0.38 8.24 3.52
N PHE A 78 0.61 7.88 2.26
CA PHE A 78 1.17 6.57 1.90
C PHE A 78 2.65 6.44 2.28
N ILE A 79 3.44 7.51 2.14
CA ILE A 79 4.84 7.55 2.59
C ILE A 79 4.90 7.30 4.10
N ARG A 80 4.08 8.00 4.86
CA ARG A 80 4.05 7.86 6.32
C ARG A 80 3.54 6.49 6.75
N ALA A 81 2.52 5.96 6.12
CA ALA A 81 2.03 4.60 6.37
C ALA A 81 3.13 3.55 6.10
N SER A 82 3.84 3.66 5.00
CA SER A 82 4.97 2.77 4.68
C SER A 82 6.08 2.81 5.74
N GLN A 83 6.43 4.01 6.21
CA GLN A 83 7.42 4.18 7.29
C GLN A 83 6.96 3.52 8.59
N LEU A 84 5.71 3.72 8.99
CA LEU A 84 5.16 3.14 10.21
C LEU A 84 5.09 1.60 10.14
N LEU A 85 4.73 1.05 8.98
CA LEU A 85 4.76 -0.40 8.75
C LEU A 85 6.17 -0.99 8.88
N THR A 86 7.18 -0.29 8.37
CA THR A 86 8.58 -0.72 8.51
C THR A 86 9.03 -0.69 9.96
N GLN A 87 8.66 0.34 10.71
CA GLN A 87 8.97 0.44 12.15
C GLN A 87 8.29 -0.66 12.97
N SER A 88 7.04 -0.99 12.65
CA SER A 88 6.31 -2.09 13.31
C SER A 88 6.93 -3.45 13.04
N ALA A 89 7.42 -3.69 11.82
CA ALA A 89 8.09 -4.94 11.46
C ALA A 89 9.41 -5.12 12.26
N THR A 90 10.22 -4.08 12.37
CA THR A 90 11.48 -4.15 13.16
C THR A 90 11.24 -4.35 14.65
N ALA A 91 10.15 -3.84 15.20
CA ALA A 91 9.78 -4.07 16.61
C ALA A 91 9.31 -5.52 16.84
N ALA A 92 8.57 -6.11 15.91
CA ALA A 92 8.09 -7.48 16.00
C ALA A 92 9.23 -8.51 15.87
N ASP A 93 10.22 -8.26 15.02
CA ASP A 93 11.39 -9.15 14.86
C ASP A 93 12.26 -9.23 16.13
N THR A 94 12.12 -8.27 17.05
CA THR A 94 12.82 -8.28 18.33
C THR A 94 12.10 -9.14 19.38
N GLU A 95 10.82 -9.46 19.20
CA GLU A 95 10.00 -10.19 20.18
C GLU A 95 9.58 -11.60 19.76
N HIS A 96 9.80 -12.04 18.52
CA HIS A 96 9.27 -13.32 18.05
C HIS A 96 10.25 -14.10 17.16
N ASN A 97 10.96 -15.05 17.75
CA ASN A 97 11.45 -16.28 17.11
C ASN A 97 10.28 -17.29 17.04
N GLY A 98 9.25 -17.00 16.26
CA GLY A 98 8.09 -17.84 16.05
C GLY A 98 7.88 -18.11 14.57
N GLU A 99 7.57 -19.36 14.22
CA GLU A 99 7.37 -19.88 12.88
C GLU A 99 6.46 -18.99 12.01
N PRO A 100 6.64 -18.98 10.66
CA PRO A 100 5.80 -18.22 9.75
C PRO A 100 4.39 -18.81 9.73
N GLY A 101 3.55 -18.38 10.66
CA GLY A 101 2.11 -18.62 10.61
C GLY A 101 1.53 -17.97 9.35
N GLU A 102 0.71 -18.70 8.61
CA GLU A 102 0.01 -18.16 7.44
C GLU A 102 -0.73 -16.85 7.81
N SER A 103 -0.51 -15.81 7.02
CA SER A 103 -1.14 -14.52 7.22
C SER A 103 -2.66 -14.67 7.22
N PRO A 104 -3.39 -14.11 8.21
CA PRO A 104 -4.86 -14.09 8.21
C PRO A 104 -5.47 -13.50 6.94
N LEU A 105 -4.74 -12.61 6.26
CA LEU A 105 -5.15 -12.06 4.97
C LEU A 105 -5.06 -13.10 3.84
N ALA A 106 -4.06 -13.99 3.87
CA ALA A 106 -3.95 -15.08 2.91
C ALA A 106 -5.10 -16.08 3.09
N GLU A 107 -5.53 -16.31 4.32
CA GLU A 107 -6.70 -17.14 4.63
C GLU A 107 -8.00 -16.46 4.21
N ALA A 108 -8.18 -15.18 4.53
CA ALA A 108 -9.33 -14.39 4.09
C ALA A 108 -9.41 -14.27 2.55
N ALA A 109 -8.26 -14.14 1.87
CA ALA A 109 -8.17 -14.12 0.42
C ALA A 109 -8.58 -15.45 -0.22
N ARG A 110 -8.33 -16.59 0.44
CA ARG A 110 -8.78 -17.92 -0.02
C ARG A 110 -10.29 -18.12 0.14
N MET A 111 -10.91 -17.42 1.09
CA MET A 111 -12.35 -17.51 1.36
C MET A 111 -13.21 -16.56 0.54
N ALA A 112 -12.63 -15.53 -0.09
CA ALA A 112 -13.35 -14.57 -0.91
C ALA A 112 -13.53 -15.11 -2.35
N PRO A 113 -14.74 -15.18 -2.89
CA PRO A 113 -14.94 -15.64 -4.27
C PRO A 113 -14.56 -14.56 -5.28
N GLY A 114 -13.71 -14.90 -6.27
CA GLY A 114 -13.48 -14.08 -7.44
C GLY A 114 -12.00 -13.73 -7.75
N GLU A 115 -11.80 -13.03 -8.86
CA GLU A 115 -10.47 -12.62 -9.37
C GLU A 115 -9.68 -11.73 -8.38
N SER A 116 -10.38 -10.91 -7.60
CA SER A 116 -9.77 -10.09 -6.54
C SER A 116 -9.06 -10.93 -5.48
N SER A 117 -9.58 -12.09 -5.15
CA SER A 117 -8.99 -13.03 -4.19
C SER A 117 -7.68 -13.62 -4.70
N ALA A 118 -7.66 -14.02 -5.98
CA ALA A 118 -6.47 -14.58 -6.61
C ALA A 118 -5.33 -13.55 -6.66
N LEU A 119 -5.64 -12.29 -6.99
CA LEU A 119 -4.67 -11.20 -7.00
C LEU A 119 -4.11 -10.93 -5.60
N LEU A 120 -4.96 -10.87 -4.58
CA LEU A 120 -4.53 -10.67 -3.18
C LEU A 120 -3.61 -11.81 -2.71
N ALA A 121 -3.97 -13.06 -3.01
CA ALA A 121 -3.14 -14.22 -2.70
C ALA A 121 -1.81 -14.20 -3.44
N ALA A 122 -1.80 -13.79 -4.71
CA ALA A 122 -0.59 -13.63 -5.51
C ALA A 122 0.32 -12.51 -4.96
N MET A 123 -0.26 -11.39 -4.55
CA MET A 123 0.48 -10.29 -3.92
C MET A 123 1.19 -10.72 -2.64
N GLN A 124 0.57 -11.60 -1.84
CA GLN A 124 1.19 -12.13 -0.61
C GLN A 124 2.40 -13.04 -0.88
N GLN A 125 2.53 -13.59 -2.09
CA GLN A 125 3.67 -14.43 -2.49
C GLN A 125 4.88 -13.60 -2.97
N LEU A 126 4.71 -12.31 -3.22
CA LEU A 126 5.82 -11.43 -3.60
C LEU A 126 6.75 -11.17 -2.41
N PRO A 127 8.08 -11.07 -2.64
CA PRO A 127 8.99 -10.51 -1.65
C PRO A 127 8.51 -9.13 -1.18
N ARG A 128 8.73 -8.82 0.10
CA ARG A 128 8.22 -7.57 0.72
C ARG A 128 8.51 -6.31 -0.10
N ILE A 129 9.75 -6.17 -0.57
CA ILE A 129 10.16 -4.97 -1.32
C ILE A 129 9.44 -4.87 -2.68
N GLU A 130 9.31 -5.97 -3.41
CA GLU A 130 8.59 -6.01 -4.67
C GLU A 130 7.10 -5.71 -4.45
N ARG A 131 6.49 -6.31 -3.42
CA ARG A 131 5.10 -6.06 -3.04
C ARG A 131 4.87 -4.59 -2.71
N ASN A 132 5.73 -3.97 -1.90
CA ASN A 132 5.60 -2.57 -1.53
C ASN A 132 5.70 -1.66 -2.77
N ILE A 133 6.67 -1.89 -3.65
CA ILE A 133 6.84 -1.10 -4.87
C ILE A 133 5.62 -1.24 -5.79
N VAL A 134 5.14 -2.46 -6.00
CA VAL A 134 3.97 -2.72 -6.85
C VAL A 134 2.72 -2.06 -6.28
N LEU A 135 2.44 -2.21 -4.99
CA LEU A 135 1.27 -1.60 -4.34
C LEU A 135 1.33 -0.08 -4.36
N LEU A 136 2.46 0.52 -3.99
CA LEU A 136 2.61 1.97 -3.97
C LEU A 136 2.48 2.59 -5.37
N HIS A 137 2.95 1.90 -6.40
CA HIS A 137 2.86 2.41 -7.76
C HIS A 137 1.49 2.17 -8.39
N MET A 138 0.97 0.94 -8.33
CA MET A 138 -0.27 0.57 -9.01
C MET A 138 -1.53 0.99 -8.25
N GLU A 139 -1.58 0.70 -6.96
CA GLU A 139 -2.75 0.98 -6.11
C GLU A 139 -2.75 2.43 -5.63
N CYS A 140 -1.61 2.90 -5.13
CA CYS A 140 -1.48 4.22 -4.53
C CYS A 140 -1.07 5.31 -5.53
N ARG A 141 -0.69 4.93 -6.75
CA ARG A 141 -0.29 5.82 -7.86
C ARG A 141 0.87 6.75 -7.51
N LEU A 142 1.80 6.32 -6.68
CA LEU A 142 3.03 7.05 -6.42
C LEU A 142 4.01 6.91 -7.59
N PRO A 143 4.76 7.97 -7.93
CA PRO A 143 5.85 7.88 -8.91
C PRO A 143 6.95 6.91 -8.43
N LEU A 144 7.56 6.15 -9.34
CA LEU A 144 8.66 5.24 -8.99
C LEU A 144 9.86 5.95 -8.36
N ALA A 145 10.10 7.21 -8.73
CA ALA A 145 11.14 8.02 -8.09
C ALA A 145 10.86 8.23 -6.58
N THR A 146 9.62 8.56 -6.22
CA THR A 146 9.20 8.71 -4.82
C THR A 146 9.31 7.37 -4.07
N ILE A 147 8.94 6.27 -4.70
CA ILE A 147 9.04 4.94 -4.09
C ILE A 147 10.51 4.54 -3.90
N ALA A 148 11.38 4.86 -4.84
CA ALA A 148 12.82 4.64 -4.71
C ALA A 148 13.40 5.38 -3.49
N ASP A 149 12.97 6.62 -3.25
CA ASP A 149 13.35 7.39 -2.06
C ASP A 149 12.83 6.74 -0.76
N ILE A 150 11.59 6.24 -0.76
CA ILE A 150 11.02 5.53 0.39
C ILE A 150 11.85 4.28 0.74
N GLU A 151 12.14 3.47 -0.26
CA GLU A 151 12.89 2.21 -0.10
C GLU A 151 14.42 2.43 0.00
N ARG A 152 14.89 3.66 -0.13
CA ARG A 152 16.32 4.04 -0.12
C ARG A 152 17.15 3.26 -1.13
N ILE A 153 16.63 3.13 -2.34
CA ILE A 153 17.28 2.46 -3.47
C ILE A 153 17.37 3.41 -4.67
N SER A 154 18.23 3.08 -5.63
CA SER A 154 18.29 3.85 -6.87
C SER A 154 17.02 3.67 -7.70
N LEU A 155 16.66 4.69 -8.50
CA LEU A 155 15.51 4.62 -9.42
C LEU A 155 15.64 3.45 -10.41
N LYS A 156 16.87 3.17 -10.86
CA LYS A 156 17.15 2.02 -11.76
C LYS A 156 16.78 0.70 -11.06
N LYS A 157 17.20 0.51 -9.82
CA LYS A 157 16.88 -0.68 -9.03
C LYS A 157 15.37 -0.78 -8.76
N CYS A 158 14.73 0.34 -8.43
CA CYS A 158 13.29 0.40 -8.21
C CYS A 158 12.50 -0.03 -9.45
N ARG A 159 12.87 0.46 -10.63
CA ARG A 159 12.26 0.04 -11.91
C ARG A 159 12.44 -1.45 -12.18
N GLY A 160 13.63 -1.98 -11.91
CA GLY A 160 13.92 -3.42 -12.06
C GLY A 160 13.05 -4.27 -11.14
N LEU A 161 12.96 -3.92 -9.85
CA LEU A 161 12.13 -4.63 -8.88
C LEU A 161 10.63 -4.51 -9.20
N TYR A 162 10.19 -3.36 -9.68
CA TYR A 162 8.81 -3.20 -10.15
C TYR A 162 8.49 -4.15 -11.31
N GLN A 163 9.37 -4.24 -12.29
CA GLN A 163 9.19 -5.16 -13.42
C GLN A 163 9.21 -6.62 -12.97
N GLN A 164 10.16 -7.00 -12.12
CA GLN A 164 10.23 -8.35 -11.56
C GLN A 164 8.96 -8.71 -10.78
N GLY A 165 8.44 -7.79 -9.95
CA GLY A 165 7.19 -7.99 -9.22
C GLY A 165 6.00 -8.21 -10.13
N LYS A 166 5.88 -7.44 -11.22
CA LYS A 166 4.83 -7.65 -12.22
C LYS A 166 4.95 -8.99 -12.94
N ASP A 167 6.15 -9.38 -13.31
CA ASP A 167 6.39 -10.65 -14.01
C ASP A 167 6.06 -11.84 -13.11
N ARG A 168 6.45 -11.80 -11.82
CA ARG A 168 6.07 -12.81 -10.84
C ARG A 168 4.55 -12.89 -10.62
N LEU A 169 3.87 -11.74 -10.53
CA LEU A 169 2.41 -11.72 -10.43
C LEU A 169 1.75 -12.38 -11.64
N ARG A 170 2.25 -12.10 -12.84
CA ARG A 170 1.75 -12.70 -14.07
C ARG A 170 1.96 -14.22 -14.07
N GLU A 171 3.13 -14.68 -13.67
CA GLU A 171 3.45 -16.12 -13.55
C GLU A 171 2.55 -16.83 -12.53
N ILE A 172 2.31 -16.21 -11.36
CA ILE A 172 1.46 -16.77 -10.31
C ILE A 172 0.00 -16.85 -10.78
N LEU A 173 -0.51 -15.82 -11.46
CA LEU A 173 -1.91 -15.73 -11.87
C LEU A 173 -2.22 -16.56 -13.12
N HIS A 174 -1.30 -16.66 -14.06
CA HIS A 174 -1.54 -17.25 -15.39
C HIS A 174 -0.67 -18.48 -15.69
N GLY A 175 0.25 -18.82 -14.80
CA GLY A 175 1.28 -19.83 -15.03
C GLY A 175 2.39 -19.34 -15.96
N PRO A 176 3.48 -20.13 -16.13
CA PRO A 176 4.54 -19.78 -17.05
C PRO A 176 3.99 -19.67 -18.48
N GLU A 177 4.26 -18.55 -19.16
CA GLU A 177 3.94 -18.42 -20.59
C GLU A 177 4.60 -19.58 -21.33
N ARG A 178 3.80 -20.48 -21.87
CA ARG A 178 4.28 -21.48 -22.82
C ARG A 178 4.78 -20.71 -24.03
N GLN A 179 6.09 -20.70 -24.24
CA GLN A 179 6.65 -20.15 -25.46
C GLN A 179 6.07 -20.92 -26.65
N PRO A 180 5.52 -20.24 -27.67
CA PRO A 180 4.75 -20.92 -28.74
C PRO A 180 5.56 -21.89 -29.62
N TRP A 181 6.85 -22.04 -29.40
CA TRP A 181 7.78 -22.83 -30.25
C TRP A 181 8.37 -24.06 -29.53
N GLN A 182 7.95 -24.42 -28.35
CA GLN A 182 8.20 -25.75 -27.83
C GLN A 182 7.11 -26.72 -28.30
N VAL A 183 7.05 -26.89 -29.63
CA VAL A 183 6.41 -28.08 -30.20
C VAL A 183 7.39 -29.23 -29.96
N GLU A 184 7.06 -30.12 -29.03
CA GLU A 184 7.72 -31.39 -28.91
C GLU A 184 7.75 -32.05 -30.29
N GLU A 185 8.94 -32.18 -30.88
CA GLU A 185 9.14 -33.14 -31.99
C GLU A 185 8.82 -34.54 -31.43
N VAL A 186 7.60 -35.00 -31.68
CA VAL A 186 7.26 -36.40 -31.51
C VAL A 186 8.05 -37.14 -32.58
N ARG A 187 9.16 -37.77 -32.21
CA ARG A 187 9.84 -38.76 -33.04
C ARG A 187 8.91 -39.96 -33.19
N LEU A 188 8.52 -40.20 -34.41
CA LEU A 188 7.99 -41.46 -34.89
C LEU A 188 9.07 -42.53 -34.87
#